data_695ad1e028a980f3fa03fa9a01a75496
#
_entry.id   695ad1e028a980f3fa03fa9a01a75496
#
_cell.length_a   1.000
_cell.length_b   1.000
_cell.length_c   1.000
_cell.angle_alpha   90.00
_cell.angle_beta   90.00
_cell.angle_gamma   90.00
#
_symmetry.space_group_name_H-M   'P 1'
#
loop_
_entity.id
_entity.type
_entity.pdbx_description
1 polymer ?
#
loop_
_entity_poly.entity_id
_entity_poly.type
_entity_poly.pdbx_seq_one_letter_code
_entity_poly.pdbx_strand_id
1 'polypeptide(L)'
;MEKKNLSGIAFSLDEAKLTVIGIPDKPGQASILFKSLGLKAINVDMIVQSSSANKSATDLSFTVPKNELEDAINTIKSVQKKIGFKSIISDSDVAKISVIGIGMKTQAGVAQKMFDVLAEKNINLKVISTSEIKISVLIEATYMELAARSLHTAFNLD
;
A
#
# COMPACT_ATOMS: atom_id res chain seq x y z
N MET A 1 -23.16 20.76 16.03
CA MET A 1 -22.90 19.39 15.57
C MET A 1 -21.72 19.39 14.62
N GLU A 2 -20.60 18.86 15.07
CA GLU A 2 -19.44 18.78 14.21
C GLU A 2 -19.74 17.85 13.05
N LYS A 3 -19.56 18.34 11.83
CA LYS A 3 -19.64 17.48 10.65
C LYS A 3 -18.49 16.48 10.74
N LYS A 4 -18.83 15.20 10.79
CA LYS A 4 -17.81 14.15 10.68
C LYS A 4 -17.10 14.32 9.36
N ASN A 5 -15.81 14.61 9.39
CA ASN A 5 -14.98 14.74 8.19
C ASN A 5 -14.64 13.37 7.57
N LEU A 6 -15.10 12.28 8.20
CA LEU A 6 -14.82 10.93 7.76
C LEU A 6 -16.11 10.24 7.34
N SER A 7 -16.13 9.65 6.16
CA SER A 7 -17.26 8.87 5.65
C SER A 7 -17.18 7.40 6.03
N GLY A 8 -16.00 6.90 6.46
CA GLY A 8 -15.91 5.52 6.91
C GLY A 8 -14.50 4.95 6.94
N ILE A 9 -14.47 3.66 7.26
CA ILE A 9 -13.26 2.85 7.27
C ILE A 9 -13.53 1.63 6.40
N ALA A 10 -12.62 1.36 5.49
CA ALA A 10 -12.68 0.19 4.62
C ALA A 10 -11.50 -0.73 4.91
N PHE A 11 -11.70 -2.04 4.78
CA PHE A 11 -10.63 -3.01 4.95
C PHE A 11 -10.72 -4.10 3.89
N SER A 12 -9.57 -4.68 3.58
CA SER A 12 -9.48 -5.78 2.62
C SER A 12 -8.38 -6.76 3.04
N LEU A 13 -8.68 -8.05 2.93
CA LEU A 13 -7.70 -9.13 3.03
C LEU A 13 -7.32 -9.67 1.66
N ASP A 14 -7.84 -9.08 0.59
CA ASP A 14 -7.68 -9.57 -0.78
C ASP A 14 -6.49 -8.96 -1.51
N GLU A 15 -5.60 -8.31 -0.78
CA GLU A 15 -4.40 -7.68 -1.32
C GLU A 15 -3.15 -8.49 -1.01
N ALA A 16 -2.16 -8.41 -1.89
CA ALA A 16 -0.82 -8.90 -1.64
C ALA A 16 0.18 -7.78 -1.97
N LYS A 17 1.26 -7.70 -1.20
CA LYS A 17 2.32 -6.72 -1.42
C LYS A 17 3.41 -7.33 -2.27
N LEU A 18 3.85 -6.59 -3.28
CA LEU A 18 5.02 -6.91 -4.09
C LEU A 18 6.05 -5.81 -3.93
N THR A 19 7.31 -6.20 -3.80
CA THR A 19 8.44 -5.25 -3.83
C THR A 19 9.42 -5.72 -4.89
N VAL A 20 9.67 -4.86 -5.88
CA VAL A 20 10.69 -5.09 -6.90
C VAL A 20 11.94 -4.35 -6.47
N ILE A 21 12.99 -5.10 -6.18
CA ILE A 21 14.21 -4.59 -5.53
C ILE A 21 15.29 -4.33 -6.56
N GLY A 22 15.95 -3.18 -6.41
CA GLY A 22 17.14 -2.87 -7.19
C GLY A 22 16.85 -2.47 -8.63
N ILE A 23 15.79 -1.69 -8.85
CA ILE A 23 15.49 -1.12 -10.16
C ILE A 23 16.50 0.01 -10.42
N PRO A 24 17.25 -0.01 -11.54
CA PRO A 24 18.16 1.11 -11.84
C PRO A 24 17.43 2.44 -11.86
N ASP A 25 18.01 3.45 -11.20
CA ASP A 25 17.39 4.75 -11.08
C ASP A 25 17.62 5.57 -12.34
N LYS A 26 16.83 5.28 -13.37
CA LYS A 26 16.85 5.99 -14.65
C LYS A 26 15.45 6.06 -15.24
N PRO A 27 15.17 7.06 -16.09
CA PRO A 27 13.85 7.20 -16.71
C PRO A 27 13.45 5.96 -17.50
N GLY A 28 12.17 5.61 -17.41
CA GLY A 28 11.54 4.56 -18.21
C GLY A 28 11.44 3.20 -17.54
N GLN A 29 12.18 2.94 -16.46
CA GLN A 29 12.17 1.60 -15.85
C GLN A 29 10.84 1.27 -15.18
N ALA A 30 10.26 2.20 -14.43
CA ALA A 30 8.95 2.01 -13.84
C ALA A 30 7.87 1.88 -14.93
N SER A 31 8.01 2.61 -16.03
CA SER A 31 7.09 2.53 -17.16
C SER A 31 7.05 1.12 -17.76
N ILE A 32 8.21 0.51 -17.95
CA ILE A 32 8.28 -0.88 -18.46
C ILE A 32 7.55 -1.83 -17.53
N LEU A 33 7.77 -1.69 -16.23
CA LEU A 33 7.16 -2.53 -15.21
C LEU A 33 5.62 -2.45 -15.26
N PHE A 34 5.09 -1.24 -15.15
CA PHE A 34 3.64 -1.06 -15.08
C PHE A 34 2.95 -1.31 -16.43
N LYS A 35 3.64 -1.06 -17.55
CA LYS A 35 3.13 -1.44 -18.86
C LYS A 35 2.94 -2.96 -18.97
N SER A 36 3.90 -3.73 -18.46
CA SER A 36 3.81 -5.20 -18.50
C SER A 36 2.60 -5.71 -17.69
N LEU A 37 2.38 -5.12 -16.52
CA LEU A 37 1.23 -5.47 -15.68
C LEU A 37 -0.09 -5.01 -16.31
N GLY A 38 -0.11 -3.82 -16.89
CA GLY A 38 -1.29 -3.29 -17.57
C GLY A 38 -1.72 -4.12 -18.76
N LEU A 39 -0.77 -4.66 -19.54
CA LEU A 39 -1.07 -5.53 -20.66
C LEU A 39 -1.73 -6.84 -20.23
N LYS A 40 -1.53 -7.26 -19.00
CA LYS A 40 -2.17 -8.44 -18.40
C LYS A 40 -3.43 -8.06 -17.61
N ALA A 41 -3.83 -6.80 -17.65
CA ALA A 41 -4.97 -6.26 -16.89
C ALA A 41 -4.86 -6.52 -15.38
N ILE A 42 -3.64 -6.53 -14.83
CA ILE A 42 -3.40 -6.67 -13.40
C ILE A 42 -3.48 -5.30 -12.75
N ASN A 43 -4.43 -5.11 -11.86
CA ASN A 43 -4.58 -3.85 -11.13
C ASN A 43 -3.50 -3.71 -10.07
N VAL A 44 -2.94 -2.51 -9.96
CA VAL A 44 -1.97 -2.18 -8.91
C VAL A 44 -2.50 -1.02 -8.07
N ASP A 45 -2.12 -1.01 -6.80
CA ASP A 45 -2.51 0.04 -5.88
C ASP A 45 -1.37 0.29 -4.90
N MET A 46 -1.48 1.35 -4.08
CA MET A 46 -0.54 1.69 -3.02
C MET A 46 0.93 1.72 -3.48
N ILE A 47 1.19 2.38 -4.61
CA ILE A 47 2.53 2.42 -5.19
C ILE A 47 3.43 3.32 -4.35
N VAL A 48 4.55 2.78 -3.87
CA VAL A 48 5.53 3.50 -3.08
C VAL A 48 6.92 3.19 -3.61
N GLN A 49 7.70 4.23 -3.87
CA GLN A 49 9.08 4.13 -4.32
C GLN A 49 10.01 4.53 -3.18
N SER A 50 11.07 3.76 -2.97
CA SER A 50 12.09 4.09 -1.98
C SER A 50 13.48 3.97 -2.60
N SER A 51 14.37 4.89 -2.23
CA SER A 51 15.76 4.85 -2.68
C SER A 51 16.50 3.73 -1.98
N SER A 52 17.34 3.01 -2.73
CA SER A 52 18.22 2.03 -2.11
C SER A 52 19.40 2.72 -1.41
N ALA A 53 20.09 1.95 -0.55
CA ALA A 53 21.22 2.48 0.23
C ALA A 53 22.35 3.03 -0.64
N ASN A 54 22.53 2.52 -1.85
CA ASN A 54 23.60 2.95 -2.74
C ASN A 54 23.19 4.05 -3.73
N LYS A 55 21.98 4.57 -3.64
CA LYS A 55 21.42 5.67 -4.43
C LYS A 55 21.41 5.48 -5.97
N SER A 56 21.93 4.37 -6.48
CA SER A 56 21.92 4.06 -7.92
C SER A 56 20.74 3.21 -8.32
N ALA A 57 19.95 2.77 -7.37
CA ALA A 57 18.80 1.92 -7.58
C ALA A 57 17.64 2.33 -6.67
N THR A 58 16.45 1.90 -7.03
CA THR A 58 15.25 2.13 -6.23
C THR A 58 14.52 0.83 -6.03
N ASP A 59 13.74 0.77 -4.94
CA ASP A 59 12.82 -0.33 -4.69
C ASP A 59 11.41 0.19 -4.90
N LEU A 60 10.58 -0.60 -5.54
CA LEU A 60 9.20 -0.23 -5.82
C LEU A 60 8.27 -1.23 -5.18
N SER A 61 7.43 -0.74 -4.26
CA SER A 61 6.43 -1.57 -3.59
C SER A 61 5.04 -1.17 -4.06
N PHE A 62 4.18 -2.15 -4.24
CA PHE A 62 2.79 -1.92 -4.60
C PHE A 62 1.95 -3.14 -4.22
N THR A 63 0.64 -2.99 -4.26
CA THR A 63 -0.26 -4.11 -4.01
C THR A 63 -0.93 -4.56 -5.31
N VAL A 64 -1.23 -5.85 -5.35
CA VAL A 64 -2.05 -6.46 -6.40
C VAL A 64 -3.12 -7.30 -5.71
N PRO A 65 -4.22 -7.65 -6.41
CA PRO A 65 -5.17 -8.60 -5.85
C PRO A 65 -4.47 -9.92 -5.51
N LYS A 66 -4.78 -10.49 -4.37
CA LYS A 66 -4.11 -11.69 -3.87
C LYS A 66 -4.17 -12.86 -4.88
N ASN A 67 -5.31 -13.02 -5.56
CA ASN A 67 -5.50 -14.08 -6.54
C ASN A 67 -4.73 -13.83 -7.86
N GLU A 68 -4.16 -12.64 -8.04
CA GLU A 68 -3.35 -12.31 -9.22
C GLU A 68 -1.86 -12.23 -8.89
N LEU A 69 -1.47 -12.55 -7.66
CA LEU A 69 -0.08 -12.42 -7.21
C LEU A 69 0.89 -13.25 -8.06
N GLU A 70 0.55 -14.50 -8.32
CA GLU A 70 1.41 -15.40 -9.10
C GLU A 70 1.59 -14.90 -10.55
N ASP A 71 0.50 -14.48 -11.18
CA ASP A 71 0.55 -13.90 -12.52
C ASP A 71 1.37 -12.62 -12.55
N ALA A 72 1.23 -11.79 -11.53
CA ALA A 72 2.01 -10.55 -11.42
C ALA A 72 3.50 -10.85 -11.31
N ILE A 73 3.88 -11.79 -10.45
CA ILE A 73 5.29 -12.18 -10.28
C ILE A 73 5.86 -12.71 -11.61
N ASN A 74 5.14 -13.60 -12.29
CA ASN A 74 5.59 -14.16 -13.54
C ASN A 74 5.71 -13.10 -14.64
N THR A 75 4.77 -12.17 -14.68
CA THR A 75 4.80 -11.05 -15.63
C THR A 75 6.04 -10.17 -15.41
N ILE A 76 6.31 -9.82 -14.14
CA ILE A 76 7.46 -8.98 -13.79
C ILE A 76 8.77 -9.71 -14.12
N LYS A 77 8.87 -11.00 -13.80
CA LYS A 77 10.05 -11.80 -14.14
C LYS A 77 10.32 -11.83 -15.65
N SER A 78 9.28 -11.81 -16.46
CA SER A 78 9.42 -11.83 -17.91
C SER A 78 10.10 -10.59 -18.48
N VAL A 79 10.07 -9.47 -17.75
CA VAL A 79 10.71 -8.21 -18.18
C VAL A 79 11.94 -7.86 -17.34
N GLN A 80 12.45 -8.80 -16.55
CA GLN A 80 13.60 -8.55 -15.68
C GLN A 80 14.82 -8.01 -16.43
N LYS A 81 15.14 -8.58 -17.57
CA LYS A 81 16.29 -8.15 -18.36
C LYS A 81 16.13 -6.74 -18.91
N LYS A 82 14.91 -6.35 -19.25
CA LYS A 82 14.62 -4.99 -19.76
C LYS A 82 14.71 -3.94 -18.65
N ILE A 83 14.25 -4.29 -17.46
CA ILE A 83 14.25 -3.37 -16.32
C ILE A 83 15.61 -3.37 -15.61
N GLY A 84 16.17 -4.54 -15.38
CA GLY A 84 17.47 -4.69 -14.70
C GLY A 84 17.36 -4.78 -13.19
N PHE A 85 16.20 -5.16 -12.65
CA PHE A 85 16.04 -5.28 -11.20
C PHE A 85 16.74 -6.54 -10.67
N LYS A 86 17.01 -6.57 -9.36
CA LYS A 86 17.72 -7.68 -8.71
C LYS A 86 16.79 -8.82 -8.31
N SER A 87 15.69 -8.52 -7.62
CA SER A 87 14.83 -9.55 -7.04
C SER A 87 13.42 -9.03 -6.80
N ILE A 88 12.52 -9.96 -6.51
CA ILE A 88 11.13 -9.67 -6.15
C ILE A 88 10.87 -10.30 -4.78
N ILE A 89 10.26 -9.52 -3.88
CA ILE A 89 9.77 -10.02 -2.60
C ILE A 89 8.25 -9.88 -2.61
N SER A 90 7.54 -10.88 -2.12
CA SER A 90 6.09 -10.82 -2.00
C SER A 90 5.66 -11.11 -0.57
N ASP A 91 4.52 -10.52 -0.17
CA ASP A 91 3.91 -10.74 1.13
C ASP A 91 2.39 -10.78 0.94
N SER A 92 1.80 -11.96 1.11
CA SER A 92 0.36 -12.13 1.00
C SER A 92 -0.36 -12.12 2.35
N ASP A 93 0.39 -11.98 3.45
CA ASP A 93 -0.15 -11.92 4.81
C ASP A 93 -0.34 -10.48 5.25
N VAL A 94 -1.10 -9.73 4.46
CA VAL A 94 -1.35 -8.31 4.69
C VAL A 94 -2.84 -8.00 4.65
N ALA A 95 -3.22 -6.96 5.39
CA ALA A 95 -4.53 -6.35 5.32
C ALA A 95 -4.37 -4.89 4.98
N LYS A 96 -5.24 -4.39 4.11
CA LYS A 96 -5.30 -2.98 3.77
C LYS A 96 -6.43 -2.34 4.57
N ILE A 97 -6.11 -1.24 5.25
CA ILE A 97 -7.09 -0.45 5.99
C ILE A 97 -7.04 0.97 5.47
N SER A 98 -8.21 1.51 5.13
CA SER A 98 -8.33 2.88 4.64
C SER A 98 -9.30 3.66 5.51
N VAL A 99 -8.88 4.85 5.93
CA VAL A 99 -9.74 5.83 6.55
C VAL A 99 -10.15 6.81 5.45
N ILE A 100 -11.45 6.92 5.22
CA ILE A 100 -12.01 7.65 4.10
C ILE A 100 -12.74 8.89 4.62
N GLY A 101 -12.41 10.05 4.06
CA GLY A 101 -13.06 11.30 4.43
C GLY A 101 -13.21 12.21 3.22
N ILE A 102 -14.36 12.83 3.10
CA ILE A 102 -14.61 13.83 2.06
C ILE A 102 -14.36 15.21 2.65
N GLY A 103 -13.45 15.98 2.02
CA GLY A 103 -13.14 17.33 2.49
C GLY A 103 -12.38 17.37 3.81
N MET A 104 -11.46 16.45 4.03
CA MET A 104 -10.60 16.48 5.21
C MET A 104 -9.80 17.78 5.24
N LYS A 105 -10.08 18.63 6.22
CA LYS A 105 -9.40 19.94 6.34
C LYS A 105 -7.93 19.81 6.70
N THR A 106 -7.58 18.78 7.48
CA THR A 106 -6.19 18.49 7.84
C THR A 106 -5.96 16.98 7.78
N GLN A 107 -5.46 16.53 6.63
CA GLN A 107 -5.08 15.15 6.47
C GLN A 107 -4.03 14.73 7.50
N ALA A 108 -3.12 15.65 7.85
CA ALA A 108 -2.10 15.39 8.86
C ALA A 108 -2.70 15.03 10.23
N GLY A 109 -3.77 15.72 10.66
CA GLY A 109 -4.45 15.44 11.92
C GLY A 109 -5.13 14.06 11.92
N VAL A 110 -5.77 13.71 10.81
CA VAL A 110 -6.39 12.38 10.65
C VAL A 110 -5.31 11.30 10.66
N ALA A 111 -4.21 11.52 9.93
CA ALA A 111 -3.09 10.58 9.87
C ALA A 111 -2.49 10.36 11.26
N GLN A 112 -2.25 11.43 12.00
CA GLN A 112 -1.71 11.34 13.36
C GLN A 112 -2.60 10.48 14.25
N LYS A 113 -3.90 10.75 14.24
CA LYS A 113 -4.86 9.99 15.04
C LYS A 113 -4.88 8.51 14.66
N MET A 114 -4.91 8.23 13.36
CA MET A 114 -4.89 6.86 12.85
C MET A 114 -3.62 6.14 13.30
N PHE A 115 -2.46 6.76 13.13
CA PHE A 115 -1.18 6.14 13.46
C PHE A 115 -1.01 5.98 14.98
N ASP A 116 -1.45 6.94 15.78
CA ASP A 116 -1.42 6.83 17.23
C ASP A 116 -2.24 5.64 17.73
N VAL A 117 -3.44 5.46 17.19
CA VAL A 117 -4.32 4.33 17.55
C VAL A 117 -3.65 3.00 17.24
N LEU A 118 -3.09 2.88 16.05
CA LEU A 118 -2.42 1.65 15.62
C LEU A 118 -1.17 1.38 16.46
N ALA A 119 -0.40 2.42 16.77
CA ALA A 119 0.79 2.31 17.62
C ALA A 119 0.44 1.86 19.04
N GLU A 120 -0.63 2.37 19.62
CA GLU A 120 -1.11 1.95 20.95
C GLU A 120 -1.44 0.44 21.00
N LYS A 121 -1.83 -0.12 19.88
CA LYS A 121 -2.15 -1.55 19.77
C LYS A 121 -0.97 -2.39 19.29
N ASN A 122 0.23 -1.80 19.23
CA ASN A 122 1.45 -2.46 18.73
C ASN A 122 1.31 -3.00 17.30
N ILE A 123 0.61 -2.27 16.45
CA ILE A 123 0.42 -2.64 15.05
C ILE A 123 1.39 -1.84 14.19
N ASN A 124 2.33 -2.54 13.54
CA ASN A 124 3.27 -1.92 12.62
C ASN A 124 2.64 -1.66 11.26
N LEU A 125 3.03 -0.56 10.65
CA LEU A 125 2.61 -0.18 9.30
C LEU A 125 3.66 -0.64 8.31
N LYS A 126 3.25 -1.43 7.32
CA LYS A 126 4.15 -1.93 6.26
C LYS A 126 4.25 -0.97 5.09
N VAL A 127 3.15 -0.34 4.73
CA VAL A 127 3.06 0.64 3.65
C VAL A 127 2.04 1.70 4.05
N ILE A 128 2.28 2.93 3.65
CA ILE A 128 1.35 4.04 3.83
C ILE A 128 1.15 4.70 2.48
N SER A 129 -0.10 4.97 2.13
CA SER A 129 -0.45 5.70 0.91
C SER A 129 -1.59 6.66 1.21
N THR A 130 -1.52 7.85 0.63
CA THR A 130 -2.53 8.88 0.86
C THR A 130 -3.06 9.45 -0.45
N SER A 131 -4.31 9.88 -0.42
CA SER A 131 -4.93 10.67 -1.47
C SER A 131 -5.69 11.82 -0.82
N GLU A 132 -6.35 12.66 -1.61
CA GLU A 132 -7.13 13.79 -1.06
C GLU A 132 -8.23 13.35 -0.11
N ILE A 133 -8.78 12.15 -0.30
CA ILE A 133 -9.95 11.68 0.42
C ILE A 133 -9.70 10.47 1.31
N LYS A 134 -8.51 9.89 1.28
CA LYS A 134 -8.25 8.67 2.09
C LYS A 134 -6.79 8.50 2.47
N ILE A 135 -6.59 7.82 3.60
CA ILE A 135 -5.29 7.36 4.07
C ILE A 135 -5.39 5.85 4.16
N SER A 136 -4.50 5.15 3.47
CA SER A 136 -4.48 3.68 3.44
C SER A 136 -3.17 3.17 4.03
N VAL A 137 -3.24 2.10 4.79
CA VAL A 137 -2.06 1.42 5.33
C VAL A 137 -2.18 -0.07 5.08
N LEU A 138 -1.02 -0.73 4.96
CA LEU A 138 -0.94 -2.18 5.03
C LEU A 138 -0.39 -2.56 6.39
N ILE A 139 -1.01 -3.56 6.99
CA ILE A 139 -0.59 -4.16 8.27
C ILE A 139 -0.55 -5.67 8.10
N GLU A 140 -0.02 -6.38 9.08
CA GLU A 140 -0.16 -7.84 9.10
C GLU A 140 -1.64 -8.21 9.17
N ALA A 141 -2.05 -9.20 8.38
CA ALA A 141 -3.45 -9.59 8.26
C ALA A 141 -4.07 -10.00 9.60
N THR A 142 -3.28 -10.60 10.48
CA THR A 142 -3.73 -11.07 11.79
C THR A 142 -4.25 -9.94 12.68
N TYR A 143 -3.85 -8.69 12.44
CA TYR A 143 -4.28 -7.53 13.23
C TYR A 143 -5.45 -6.77 12.63
N MET A 144 -6.01 -7.23 11.50
CA MET A 144 -7.04 -6.47 10.80
C MET A 144 -8.26 -6.18 11.68
N GLU A 145 -8.76 -7.19 12.36
CA GLU A 145 -9.97 -7.03 13.18
C GLU A 145 -9.74 -6.07 14.35
N LEU A 146 -8.61 -6.21 15.04
CA LEU A 146 -8.24 -5.30 16.12
C LEU A 146 -8.10 -3.87 15.63
N ALA A 147 -7.40 -3.68 14.50
CA ALA A 147 -7.21 -2.37 13.92
C ALA A 147 -8.54 -1.73 13.52
N ALA A 148 -9.41 -2.50 12.88
CA ALA A 148 -10.71 -2.02 12.44
C ALA A 148 -11.55 -1.53 13.62
N ARG A 149 -11.65 -2.32 14.69
CA ARG A 149 -12.41 -1.94 15.88
C ARG A 149 -11.83 -0.70 16.55
N SER A 150 -10.53 -0.67 16.69
CA SER A 150 -9.85 0.45 17.36
C SER A 150 -10.05 1.76 16.60
N LEU A 151 -9.98 1.71 15.28
CA LEU A 151 -10.19 2.89 14.44
C LEU A 151 -11.65 3.33 14.42
N HIS A 152 -12.60 2.39 14.36
CA HIS A 152 -14.03 2.72 14.45
C HIS A 152 -14.34 3.47 15.74
N THR A 153 -13.83 2.99 16.86
CA THR A 153 -14.02 3.64 18.14
C THR A 153 -13.36 5.02 18.18
N ALA A 154 -12.10 5.11 17.73
CA ALA A 154 -11.35 6.35 17.77
C ALA A 154 -11.97 7.46 16.93
N PHE A 155 -12.56 7.11 15.79
CA PHE A 155 -13.20 8.07 14.89
C PHE A 155 -14.71 8.18 15.08
N ASN A 156 -15.25 7.57 16.13
CA ASN A 156 -16.69 7.61 16.46
C ASN A 156 -17.59 7.12 15.31
N LEU A 157 -17.19 6.01 14.69
CA LEU A 157 -17.91 5.40 13.59
C LEU A 157 -18.71 4.14 14.00
N ASP A 158 -18.76 3.86 15.28
CA ASP A 158 -19.52 2.72 15.83
C ASP A 158 -21.04 2.95 15.75
#